data_218201738138a4e5a84e20ebb6ab6e46
#
_entry.id   218201738138a4e5a84e20ebb6ab6e46
#
_cell.length_a   1.000
_cell.length_b   1.000
_cell.length_c   1.000
_cell.angle_alpha   90.00
_cell.angle_beta   90.00
_cell.angle_gamma   90.00
#
_symmetry.space_group_name_H-M   'P 1'
#
loop_
_entity.id
_entity.type
_entity.pdbx_description
1 polymer ?
#
loop_
_entity_poly.entity_id
_entity_poly.type
_entity_poly.pdbx_seq_one_letter_code
_entity_poly.pdbx_strand_id
1 'polypeptide(L)'
;MTMRIDIATLFPEMCERVLSESIIGRARQRGYIELACHQIRDYTTNRQKQVDDYPYGGGPGMVMQAQPIYDCCVDVIRQMEEAGHARPHVVFMTAAGTPLTEEKCKQLAQKDSLLLVCGHYEGIDERVIEALADE
;
A
#
# COMPACT_ATOMS: atom_id res chain seq x y z
N MET A 1 18.55 13.32 3.31
CA MET A 1 18.06 12.01 3.68
C MET A 1 16.91 11.62 2.73
N THR A 2 16.93 10.43 2.20
CA THR A 2 15.95 9.99 1.22
C THR A 2 14.83 9.24 1.90
N MET A 3 13.58 9.65 1.65
CA MET A 3 12.42 8.94 2.16
C MET A 3 12.04 7.82 1.19
N ARG A 4 11.79 6.62 1.70
CA ARG A 4 11.36 5.49 0.89
C ARG A 4 9.86 5.28 1.04
N ILE A 5 9.14 5.18 -0.09
CA ILE A 5 7.70 4.92 -0.11
C ILE A 5 7.44 3.76 -1.06
N ASP A 6 6.84 2.70 -0.54
CA ASP A 6 6.36 1.59 -1.35
C ASP A 6 4.83 1.61 -1.34
N ILE A 7 4.24 1.28 -2.49
CA ILE A 7 2.79 1.27 -2.65
C ILE A 7 2.37 -0.12 -3.12
N ALA A 8 1.51 -0.77 -2.34
CA ALA A 8 0.89 -2.04 -2.72
C ALA A 8 -0.49 -1.73 -3.31
N THR A 9 -0.72 -2.10 -4.56
CA THR A 9 -1.91 -1.70 -5.31
C THR A 9 -2.24 -2.73 -6.39
N LEU A 10 -3.46 -2.70 -6.90
CA LEU A 10 -3.84 -3.48 -8.09
C LEU A 10 -3.47 -2.76 -9.39
N PHE A 11 -3.06 -1.48 -9.32
CA PHE A 11 -2.79 -0.66 -10.50
C PHE A 11 -1.42 0.03 -10.40
N PRO A 12 -0.32 -0.76 -10.32
CA PRO A 12 1.01 -0.18 -10.11
C PRO A 12 1.46 0.73 -11.25
N GLU A 13 1.10 0.42 -12.49
CA GLU A 13 1.50 1.26 -13.64
C GLU A 13 0.83 2.63 -13.60
N MET A 14 -0.44 2.69 -13.21
CA MET A 14 -1.15 3.94 -13.07
C MET A 14 -0.52 4.81 -11.98
N CYS A 15 -0.24 4.22 -10.83
CA CYS A 15 0.43 4.92 -9.73
C CYS A 15 1.81 5.42 -10.16
N GLU A 16 2.58 4.57 -10.80
CA GLU A 16 3.93 4.92 -11.26
C GLU A 16 3.91 6.10 -12.23
N ARG A 17 2.98 6.11 -13.17
CA ARG A 17 2.88 7.20 -14.15
C ARG A 17 2.53 8.53 -13.50
N VAL A 18 1.52 8.53 -12.64
CA VAL A 18 1.08 9.75 -11.95
C VAL A 18 2.20 10.29 -11.05
N LEU A 19 2.86 9.41 -10.33
CA LEU A 19 3.89 9.78 -9.36
C LEU A 19 5.27 10.01 -9.99
N SER A 20 5.39 9.89 -11.30
CA SER A 20 6.58 10.27 -12.07
C SER A 20 6.49 11.70 -12.64
N GLU A 21 5.35 12.35 -12.45
CA GLU A 21 5.08 13.66 -13.02
C GLU A 21 5.23 14.78 -11.99
N SER A 22 5.46 16.01 -12.50
CA SER A 22 5.42 17.25 -11.74
C SER A 22 6.33 17.26 -10.51
N ILE A 23 5.81 17.71 -9.38
CA ILE A 23 6.58 17.88 -8.14
C ILE A 23 7.13 16.55 -7.63
N ILE A 24 6.33 15.50 -7.64
CA ILE A 24 6.75 14.16 -7.17
C ILE A 24 7.84 13.61 -8.10
N GLY A 25 7.66 13.73 -9.42
CA GLY A 25 8.67 13.31 -10.38
C GLY A 25 10.01 14.02 -10.18
N ARG A 26 9.97 15.31 -9.91
CA ARG A 26 11.20 16.07 -9.64
C ARG A 26 11.86 15.65 -8.33
N ALA A 27 11.07 15.39 -7.28
CA ALA A 27 11.59 14.91 -6.00
C ALA A 27 12.29 13.56 -6.15
N ARG A 28 11.72 12.67 -6.96
CA ARG A 28 12.34 11.36 -7.25
C ARG A 28 13.65 11.53 -8.01
N GLN A 29 13.69 12.37 -9.04
CA GLN A 29 14.90 12.62 -9.83
C GLN A 29 16.02 13.21 -8.99
N ARG A 30 15.68 14.03 -8.01
CA ARG A 30 16.66 14.67 -7.12
C ARG A 30 17.07 13.81 -5.93
N GLY A 31 16.48 12.62 -5.79
CA GLY A 31 16.82 11.68 -4.72
C GLY A 31 16.21 12.02 -3.36
N TYR A 32 15.21 12.88 -3.30
CA TYR A 32 14.50 13.16 -2.04
C TYR A 32 13.55 12.04 -1.66
N ILE A 33 13.00 11.36 -2.67
CA ILE A 33 12.05 10.26 -2.50
C ILE A 33 12.48 9.10 -3.39
N GLU A 34 12.50 7.90 -2.82
CA GLU A 34 12.53 6.65 -3.57
C GLU A 34 11.13 6.06 -3.51
N LEU A 35 10.60 5.61 -4.63
CA LEU A 35 9.24 5.12 -4.72
C LEU A 35 9.19 3.85 -5.57
N ALA A 36 8.48 2.84 -5.09
CA ALA A 36 8.24 1.60 -5.82
C ALA A 36 6.79 1.18 -5.67
N CYS A 37 6.21 0.69 -6.75
CA CYS A 37 4.84 0.19 -6.76
C CYS A 37 4.84 -1.32 -6.96
N HIS A 38 3.97 -2.02 -6.23
CA HIS A 38 3.91 -3.48 -6.20
C HIS A 38 2.51 -3.95 -6.55
N GLN A 39 2.44 -4.99 -7.39
CA GLN A 39 1.16 -5.56 -7.82
C GLN A 39 0.69 -6.60 -6.82
N ILE A 40 -0.41 -6.30 -6.11
CA ILE A 40 -1.02 -7.23 -5.15
C ILE A 40 -1.43 -8.54 -5.83
N ARG A 41 -1.93 -8.44 -7.06
CA ARG A 41 -2.41 -9.60 -7.81
C ARG A 41 -1.33 -10.65 -8.06
N ASP A 42 -0.07 -10.26 -8.09
CA ASP A 42 1.04 -11.20 -8.29
C ASP A 42 1.21 -12.18 -7.11
N TYR A 43 0.60 -11.89 -5.99
CA TYR A 43 0.73 -12.71 -4.76
C TYR A 43 -0.45 -13.65 -4.53
N THR A 44 -1.44 -13.66 -5.43
CA THR A 44 -2.55 -14.59 -5.29
C THR A 44 -2.14 -16.01 -5.63
N THR A 45 -2.66 -16.98 -4.87
CA THR A 45 -2.50 -18.41 -5.15
C THR A 45 -3.60 -18.95 -6.05
N ASN A 46 -4.59 -18.13 -6.37
CA ASN A 46 -5.73 -18.51 -7.20
C ASN A 46 -5.32 -18.55 -8.67
N ARG A 47 -5.76 -19.58 -9.40
CA ARG A 47 -5.45 -19.75 -10.83
C ARG A 47 -5.93 -18.59 -11.70
N GLN A 48 -7.09 -18.04 -11.36
CA GLN A 48 -7.67 -16.91 -12.08
C GLN A 48 -7.09 -15.56 -11.63
N LYS A 49 -6.13 -15.58 -10.72
CA LYS A 49 -5.56 -14.35 -10.15
C LYS A 49 -6.61 -13.48 -9.48
N GLN A 50 -7.61 -14.11 -8.88
CA GLN A 50 -8.69 -13.42 -8.18
C GLN A 50 -8.20 -12.87 -6.86
N VAL A 51 -8.54 -11.60 -6.57
CA VAL A 51 -8.10 -10.90 -5.36
C VAL A 51 -9.28 -10.44 -4.50
N ASP A 52 -10.51 -10.70 -4.93
CA ASP A 52 -11.73 -10.26 -4.28
C ASP A 52 -12.64 -11.44 -3.91
N ASP A 53 -13.54 -11.22 -2.97
CA ASP A 53 -14.49 -12.21 -2.50
C ASP A 53 -15.74 -11.52 -1.99
N TYR A 54 -16.77 -12.28 -1.66
CA TYR A 54 -18.01 -11.76 -1.08
C TYR A 54 -17.76 -11.30 0.36
N PRO A 55 -18.43 -10.22 0.81
CA PRO A 55 -18.29 -9.79 2.20
C PRO A 55 -18.87 -10.79 3.18
N TYR A 56 -18.31 -10.85 4.38
CA TYR A 56 -18.84 -11.66 5.47
C TYR A 56 -20.27 -11.21 5.82
N GLY A 57 -21.13 -12.18 6.05
CA GLY A 57 -22.52 -11.89 6.39
C GLY A 57 -23.38 -11.47 5.21
N GLY A 58 -22.84 -11.50 4.00
CA GLY A 58 -23.55 -11.10 2.79
C GLY A 58 -23.51 -9.59 2.59
N GLY A 59 -24.32 -9.10 1.69
CA GLY A 59 -24.35 -7.72 1.29
C GLY A 59 -23.88 -7.52 -0.15
N PRO A 60 -24.10 -6.34 -0.74
CA PRO A 60 -23.70 -6.05 -2.11
C PRO A 60 -22.19 -5.79 -2.21
N GLY A 61 -21.66 -6.01 -3.40
CA GLY A 61 -20.27 -5.71 -3.70
C GLY A 61 -19.31 -6.82 -3.33
N MET A 62 -18.04 -6.52 -3.47
CA MET A 62 -16.93 -7.44 -3.23
C MET A 62 -15.92 -6.77 -2.31
N VAL A 63 -15.17 -7.56 -1.56
CA VAL A 63 -14.05 -7.09 -0.74
C VAL A 63 -12.77 -7.77 -1.18
N MET A 64 -11.63 -7.12 -0.95
CA MET A 64 -10.33 -7.71 -1.27
C MET A 64 -9.98 -8.80 -0.26
N GLN A 65 -9.51 -9.93 -0.79
CA GLN A 65 -9.09 -11.06 0.02
C GLN A 65 -7.85 -10.73 0.84
N ALA A 66 -7.75 -11.30 2.04
CA ALA A 66 -6.63 -11.08 2.94
C ALA A 66 -5.31 -11.65 2.40
N GLN A 67 -5.34 -12.85 1.82
CA GLN A 67 -4.11 -13.58 1.46
C GLN A 67 -3.20 -12.80 0.49
N PRO A 68 -3.70 -12.31 -0.68
CA PRO A 68 -2.79 -11.59 -1.59
C PRO A 68 -2.24 -10.31 -0.98
N ILE A 69 -3.04 -9.58 -0.22
CA ILE A 69 -2.59 -8.34 0.43
C ILE A 69 -1.54 -8.66 1.49
N TYR A 70 -1.82 -9.65 2.34
CA TYR A 70 -0.90 -10.04 3.41
C TYR A 70 0.45 -10.46 2.84
N ASP A 71 0.44 -11.35 1.88
CA ASP A 71 1.67 -11.88 1.29
C ASP A 71 2.45 -10.79 0.55
N CYS A 72 1.75 -9.92 -0.16
CA CYS A 72 2.38 -8.77 -0.81
C CYS A 72 3.07 -7.86 0.21
N CYS A 73 2.37 -7.48 1.27
CA CYS A 73 2.91 -6.58 2.28
C CYS A 73 4.10 -7.18 3.02
N VAL A 74 4.02 -8.46 3.38
CA VAL A 74 5.11 -9.15 4.07
C VAL A 74 6.36 -9.19 3.18
N ASP A 75 6.19 -9.50 1.91
CA ASP A 75 7.31 -9.54 0.96
C ASP A 75 7.91 -8.16 0.73
N VAL A 76 7.08 -7.13 0.57
CA VAL A 76 7.55 -5.75 0.38
C VAL A 76 8.29 -5.25 1.62
N ILE A 77 7.77 -5.51 2.82
CA ILE A 77 8.46 -5.15 4.06
C ILE A 77 9.84 -5.82 4.11
N ARG A 78 9.90 -7.11 3.78
CA ARG A 78 11.17 -7.83 3.71
C ARG A 78 12.15 -7.18 2.72
N GLN A 79 11.67 -6.82 1.53
CA GLN A 79 12.50 -6.15 0.53
C GLN A 79 13.03 -4.81 1.04
N MET A 80 12.19 -4.04 1.72
CA MET A 80 12.60 -2.75 2.28
C MET A 80 13.65 -2.92 3.37
N GLU A 81 13.49 -3.91 4.24
CA GLU A 81 14.46 -4.20 5.28
C GLU A 81 15.79 -4.70 4.69
N GLU A 82 15.75 -5.54 3.66
CA GLU A 82 16.94 -6.01 2.97
C GLU A 82 17.68 -4.86 2.26
N ALA A 83 16.96 -3.83 1.84
CA ALA A 83 17.55 -2.63 1.23
C ALA A 83 18.12 -1.65 2.28
N GLY A 84 18.10 -2.01 3.55
CA GLY A 84 18.69 -1.21 4.62
C GLY A 84 17.74 -0.30 5.36
N HIS A 85 16.44 -0.37 5.08
CA HIS A 85 15.44 0.42 5.79
C HIS A 85 14.97 -0.31 7.04
N ALA A 86 14.53 0.44 8.05
CA ALA A 86 13.79 -0.14 9.16
C ALA A 86 12.41 -0.59 8.67
N ARG A 87 11.69 -1.34 9.52
CA ARG A 87 10.31 -1.73 9.18
C ARG A 87 9.51 -0.46 8.85
N PRO A 88 8.86 -0.41 7.68
CA PRO A 88 8.10 0.77 7.30
C PRO A 88 6.88 0.99 8.17
N HIS A 89 6.42 2.23 8.23
CA HIS A 89 5.13 2.56 8.81
C HIS A 89 4.05 2.19 7.80
N VAL A 90 3.15 1.29 8.17
CA VAL A 90 2.16 0.71 7.26
C VAL A 90 0.84 1.45 7.38
N VAL A 91 0.38 2.03 6.27
CA VAL A 91 -0.86 2.81 6.20
C VAL A 91 -1.82 2.16 5.20
N PHE A 92 -3.01 1.81 5.66
CA PHE A 92 -4.07 1.32 4.79
C PHE A 92 -5.02 2.46 4.42
N MET A 93 -5.21 2.64 3.12
CA MET A 93 -6.13 3.64 2.59
C MET A 93 -7.53 3.06 2.58
N THR A 94 -8.37 3.45 3.53
CA THR A 94 -9.72 2.92 3.66
C THR A 94 -10.72 4.02 4.00
N ALA A 95 -12.00 3.77 3.67
CA ALA A 95 -13.08 4.68 4.02
C ALA A 95 -13.37 4.67 5.53
N ALA A 96 -12.97 3.62 6.23
CA ALA A 96 -13.20 3.46 7.67
C ALA A 96 -12.11 4.11 8.53
N GLY A 97 -11.07 4.65 7.90
CA GLY A 97 -9.96 5.27 8.61
C GLY A 97 -10.24 6.70 9.04
N THR A 98 -9.22 7.32 9.63
CA THR A 98 -9.30 8.75 9.96
C THR A 98 -8.98 9.59 8.72
N PRO A 99 -9.57 10.80 8.61
CA PRO A 99 -9.29 11.65 7.46
C PRO A 99 -7.82 12.03 7.34
N LEU A 100 -7.33 12.09 6.12
CA LEU A 100 -5.97 12.56 5.84
C LEU A 100 -5.97 14.10 5.91
N THR A 101 -5.33 14.64 6.93
CA THR A 101 -5.21 16.07 7.14
C THR A 101 -3.79 16.54 6.83
N GLU A 102 -3.59 17.85 6.73
CA GLU A 102 -2.26 18.43 6.57
C GLU A 102 -1.35 18.02 7.73
N GLU A 103 -1.86 18.03 8.95
CA GLU A 103 -1.09 17.60 10.11
C GLU A 103 -0.68 16.14 10.02
N LYS A 104 -1.59 15.27 9.58
CA LYS A 104 -1.28 13.86 9.36
C LYS A 104 -0.18 13.70 8.29
N CYS A 105 -0.26 14.45 7.21
CA CYS A 105 0.79 14.44 6.18
C CYS A 105 2.14 14.85 6.75
N LYS A 106 2.19 15.87 7.62
CA LYS A 106 3.42 16.27 8.27
C LYS A 106 3.99 15.19 9.18
N GLN A 107 3.13 14.49 9.90
CA GLN A 107 3.54 13.37 10.75
C GLN A 107 4.13 12.23 9.91
N LEU A 108 3.47 11.88 8.81
CA LEU A 108 3.95 10.84 7.91
C LEU A 108 5.28 11.22 7.26
N ALA A 109 5.46 12.49 6.94
CA ALA A 109 6.71 13.00 6.36
C ALA A 109 7.92 12.88 7.30
N GLN A 110 7.70 12.66 8.59
CA GLN A 110 8.78 12.43 9.56
C GLN A 110 9.23 10.97 9.60
N LYS A 111 8.53 10.07 8.94
CA LYS A 111 8.90 8.65 8.90
C LYS A 111 10.02 8.44 7.89
N ASP A 112 10.90 7.49 8.16
CA ASP A 112 11.98 7.12 7.22
C ASP A 112 11.43 6.39 6.01
N SER A 113 10.42 5.57 6.21
CA SER A 113 9.80 4.78 5.14
C SER A 113 8.33 4.51 5.43
N LEU A 114 7.56 4.44 4.34
CA LEU A 114 6.13 4.14 4.38
C LEU A 114 5.83 2.98 3.44
N LEU A 115 4.86 2.16 3.84
CA LEU A 115 4.17 1.23 2.95
C LEU A 115 2.71 1.66 2.91
N LEU A 116 2.26 2.12 1.76
CA LEU A 116 0.88 2.53 1.53
C LEU A 116 0.14 1.38 0.84
N VAL A 117 -0.94 0.91 1.45
CA VAL A 117 -1.75 -0.18 0.89
C VAL A 117 -3.04 0.42 0.36
N CYS A 118 -3.21 0.34 -0.96
CA CYS A 118 -4.34 0.91 -1.67
C CYS A 118 -5.30 -0.20 -2.08
N GLY A 119 -6.48 -0.19 -1.47
CA GLY A 119 -7.51 -1.16 -1.79
C GLY A 119 -8.33 -0.79 -3.01
N HIS A 120 -9.22 -1.67 -3.35
CA HIS A 120 -10.18 -1.51 -4.44
C HIS A 120 -11.49 -2.17 -3.98
N TYR A 121 -12.50 -2.17 -4.84
CA TYR A 121 -13.83 -2.73 -4.51
C TYR A 121 -14.47 -2.02 -3.33
N GLU A 122 -15.28 -2.72 -2.54
CA GLU A 122 -16.01 -2.15 -1.39
C GLU A 122 -15.15 -2.03 -0.13
N GLY A 123 -13.97 -2.63 -0.12
CA GLY A 123 -13.06 -2.56 1.01
C GLY A 123 -12.08 -3.72 1.04
N ILE A 124 -11.38 -3.82 2.15
CA ILE A 124 -10.33 -4.82 2.38
C ILE A 124 -10.77 -5.70 3.54
N ASP A 125 -10.46 -7.01 3.46
CA ASP A 125 -10.71 -7.93 4.58
C ASP A 125 -10.05 -7.38 5.85
N GLU A 126 -10.85 -7.15 6.88
CA GLU A 126 -10.43 -6.50 8.12
C GLU A 126 -9.29 -7.23 8.84
N ARG A 127 -9.22 -8.55 8.66
CA ARG A 127 -8.18 -9.36 9.31
C ARG A 127 -6.77 -8.94 8.90
N VAL A 128 -6.58 -8.53 7.64
CA VAL A 128 -5.26 -8.10 7.19
C VAL A 128 -4.92 -6.70 7.72
N ILE A 129 -5.91 -5.85 7.85
CA ILE A 129 -5.72 -4.52 8.45
C ILE A 129 -5.29 -4.68 9.91
N GLU A 130 -6.00 -5.51 10.68
CA GLU A 130 -5.65 -5.78 12.07
C GLU A 130 -4.25 -6.35 12.24
N ALA A 131 -3.82 -7.20 11.30
CA ALA A 131 -2.52 -7.85 11.38
C ALA A 131 -1.35 -6.93 11.03
N LEU A 132 -1.53 -5.97 10.11
CA LEU A 132 -0.42 -5.26 9.49
C LEU A 132 -0.45 -3.74 9.66
N ALA A 133 -1.61 -3.13 9.79
CA ALA A 133 -1.72 -1.67 9.76
C ALA A 133 -1.15 -1.02 11.01
N ASP A 134 -0.34 0.02 10.81
CA ASP A 134 0.01 0.96 11.88
C ASP A 134 -1.03 2.08 11.95
N GLU A 135 -1.65 2.39 10.82
CA GLU A 135 -2.80 3.29 10.74
C GLU A 135 -3.55 3.19 9.40
#